data_e1e7f12fc98a1a5edcc0d1f1e8d9861b
#
_entry.id   e1e7f12fc98a1a5edcc0d1f1e8d9861b
#
_cell.length_a   1.000
_cell.length_b   1.000
_cell.length_c   1.000
_cell.angle_alpha   90.00
_cell.angle_beta   90.00
_cell.angle_gamma   90.00
#
_symmetry.space_group_name_H-M   'P 1'
#
loop_
_entity.id
_entity.type
_entity.pdbx_description
1 polymer ?
#
loop_
_entity_poly.entity_id
_entity_poly.type
_entity_poly.pdbx_seq_one_letter_code
_entity_poly.pdbx_strand_id
1 'polypeptide(L)'
;MRPTMKAVGHYQYLPIEHPESLLDVQVDAPQPEGRDLLVEVKAISVNPVDTKRRAAGNRPDTELKILGWDAAGIVQATGPEAELFKPGDKVYYAGSNQRPGTNCQLHLVDERIVGPKPANLSFAEAAALPLTTLTAWEAQFERMGISKSGAHAGRRLLILGGAGGVGSIAIQLAKKLGRLAVIASASRPDSIACRSHTRSAWSEMCSIS
;
A
#
# COMPACT_ATOMS: atom_id res chain seq x y z
N MET A 1 22.82 15.80 -18.93
CA MET A 1 22.01 14.57 -19.03
C MET A 1 21.11 14.52 -17.81
N ARG A 2 19.85 14.19 -17.95
CA ARG A 2 18.99 13.92 -16.78
C ARG A 2 19.45 12.62 -16.10
N PRO A 3 19.45 12.54 -14.77
CA PRO A 3 19.76 11.29 -14.09
C PRO A 3 18.70 10.24 -14.45
N THR A 4 19.13 8.99 -14.64
CA THR A 4 18.22 7.87 -14.92
C THR A 4 18.02 7.01 -13.68
N MET A 5 16.90 6.27 -13.63
CA MET A 5 16.58 5.32 -12.58
C MET A 5 16.11 3.99 -13.16
N LYS A 6 16.26 2.92 -12.39
CA LYS A 6 15.69 1.61 -12.73
C LYS A 6 14.21 1.56 -12.35
N ALA A 7 13.43 0.88 -13.20
CA ALA A 7 12.03 0.59 -12.95
C ALA A 7 11.66 -0.77 -13.55
N VAL A 8 10.54 -1.35 -13.09
CA VAL A 8 9.92 -2.54 -13.66
C VAL A 8 8.57 -2.16 -14.24
N GLY A 9 8.35 -2.47 -15.50
CA GLY A 9 7.13 -2.09 -16.19
C GLY A 9 6.86 -2.98 -17.42
N HIS A 10 5.85 -2.63 -18.18
CA HIS A 10 5.47 -3.31 -19.43
C HIS A 10 4.91 -2.31 -20.45
N TYR A 11 4.99 -2.68 -21.72
CA TYR A 11 4.36 -1.96 -22.81
C TYR A 11 3.13 -2.69 -23.37
N GLN A 12 2.99 -3.98 -23.06
CA GLN A 12 1.94 -4.83 -23.59
C GLN A 12 1.35 -5.72 -22.49
N TYR A 13 0.09 -6.07 -22.63
CA TYR A 13 -0.63 -6.94 -21.69
C TYR A 13 -0.46 -8.42 -22.09
N LEU A 14 0.79 -8.89 -22.06
CA LEU A 14 1.15 -10.26 -22.43
C LEU A 14 0.83 -11.27 -21.30
N PRO A 15 0.65 -12.56 -21.61
CA PRO A 15 0.60 -13.61 -20.61
C PRO A 15 1.84 -13.54 -19.70
N ILE A 16 1.71 -13.96 -18.43
CA ILE A 16 2.81 -13.83 -17.46
C ILE A 16 4.03 -14.68 -17.82
N GLU A 17 3.82 -15.75 -18.56
CA GLU A 17 4.86 -16.66 -19.06
C GLU A 17 5.69 -16.05 -20.19
N HIS A 18 5.21 -14.97 -20.80
CA HIS A 18 5.95 -14.29 -21.87
C HIS A 18 7.11 -13.49 -21.29
N PRO A 19 8.33 -13.57 -21.84
CA PRO A 19 9.53 -12.92 -21.31
C PRO A 19 9.41 -11.39 -21.25
N GLU A 20 8.59 -10.78 -22.09
CA GLU A 20 8.34 -9.33 -22.11
C GLU A 20 7.09 -8.91 -21.32
N SER A 21 6.52 -9.81 -20.52
CA SER A 21 5.34 -9.50 -19.69
C SER A 21 5.64 -8.50 -18.58
N LEU A 22 6.89 -8.46 -18.12
CA LEU A 22 7.48 -7.45 -17.24
C LEU A 22 8.95 -7.27 -17.63
N LEU A 23 9.39 -6.04 -17.70
CA LEU A 23 10.72 -5.66 -18.17
C LEU A 23 11.43 -4.79 -17.14
N ASP A 24 12.71 -5.08 -16.94
CA ASP A 24 13.64 -4.14 -16.29
C ASP A 24 13.99 -3.03 -17.28
N VAL A 25 13.71 -1.80 -16.91
CA VAL A 25 13.92 -0.64 -17.78
C VAL A 25 14.69 0.46 -17.08
N GLN A 26 15.35 1.30 -17.87
CA GLN A 26 15.90 2.57 -17.40
C GLN A 26 15.04 3.71 -17.96
N VAL A 27 14.62 4.61 -17.06
CA VAL A 27 13.83 5.78 -17.39
C VAL A 27 14.44 7.04 -16.75
N ASP A 28 14.08 8.20 -17.26
CA ASP A 28 14.49 9.45 -16.62
C ASP A 28 13.97 9.53 -15.18
N ALA A 29 14.82 9.95 -14.26
CA ALA A 29 14.40 10.22 -12.88
C ALA A 29 13.44 11.41 -12.88
N PRO A 30 12.25 11.27 -12.27
CA PRO A 30 11.27 12.33 -12.24
C PRO A 30 11.69 13.46 -11.32
N GLN A 31 11.11 14.66 -11.53
CA GLN A 31 11.34 15.81 -10.69
C GLN A 31 10.05 16.15 -9.94
N PRO A 32 10.13 16.49 -8.64
CA PRO A 32 8.94 16.84 -7.87
C PRO A 32 8.45 18.25 -8.22
N GLU A 33 7.15 18.38 -8.46
CA GLU A 33 6.46 19.63 -8.76
C GLU A 33 5.31 19.82 -7.75
N GLY A 34 4.87 21.08 -7.56
CA GLY A 34 3.77 21.38 -6.67
C GLY A 34 3.95 20.76 -5.28
N ARG A 35 3.03 19.92 -4.86
CA ARG A 35 3.04 19.20 -3.56
C ARG A 35 3.65 17.79 -3.62
N ASP A 36 4.42 17.47 -4.65
CA ASP A 36 5.03 16.16 -4.80
C ASP A 36 6.22 15.94 -3.86
N LEU A 37 6.35 14.72 -3.41
CA LEU A 37 7.55 14.19 -2.78
C LEU A 37 8.25 13.27 -3.78
N LEU A 38 9.55 13.42 -3.95
CA LEU A 38 10.40 12.44 -4.61
C LEU A 38 10.91 11.47 -3.54
N VAL A 39 10.44 10.23 -3.60
CA VAL A 39 10.75 9.20 -2.60
C VAL A 39 11.70 8.17 -3.19
N GLU A 40 12.84 7.94 -2.53
CA GLU A 40 13.68 6.76 -2.76
C GLU A 40 12.98 5.54 -2.18
N VAL A 41 12.48 4.67 -3.03
CA VAL A 41 11.73 3.48 -2.63
C VAL A 41 12.69 2.45 -2.02
N LYS A 42 12.43 2.06 -0.79
CA LYS A 42 13.21 1.04 -0.05
C LYS A 42 12.52 -0.32 -0.02
N ALA A 43 11.20 -0.32 -0.10
CA ALA A 43 10.39 -1.53 -0.19
C ALA A 43 9.06 -1.23 -0.87
N ILE A 44 8.52 -2.22 -1.55
CA ILE A 44 7.18 -2.23 -2.13
C ILE A 44 6.40 -3.44 -1.60
N SER A 45 5.08 -3.42 -1.75
CA SER A 45 4.24 -4.59 -1.54
C SER A 45 3.35 -4.82 -2.74
N VAL A 46 3.25 -6.08 -3.15
CA VAL A 46 2.42 -6.51 -4.28
C VAL A 46 1.03 -6.88 -3.77
N ASN A 47 0.01 -6.39 -4.44
CA ASN A 47 -1.39 -6.64 -4.14
C ASN A 47 -2.11 -7.30 -5.34
N PRO A 48 -3.27 -7.95 -5.14
CA PRO A 48 -4.03 -8.53 -6.25
C PRO A 48 -4.40 -7.52 -7.35
N VAL A 49 -4.46 -6.23 -7.04
CA VAL A 49 -4.70 -5.17 -8.03
C VAL A 49 -3.55 -5.03 -9.03
N ASP A 50 -2.31 -5.26 -8.62
CA ASP A 50 -1.14 -5.22 -9.51
C ASP A 50 -1.28 -6.24 -10.63
N THR A 51 -1.60 -7.48 -10.28
CA THR A 51 -1.78 -8.56 -11.27
C THR A 51 -2.99 -8.31 -12.18
N LYS A 52 -4.10 -7.80 -11.61
CA LYS A 52 -5.30 -7.46 -12.39
C LYS A 52 -5.01 -6.33 -13.37
N ARG A 53 -4.30 -5.28 -12.94
CA ARG A 53 -3.93 -4.15 -13.80
C ARG A 53 -2.96 -4.56 -14.88
N ARG A 54 -1.99 -5.41 -14.57
CA ARG A 54 -1.08 -5.99 -15.56
C ARG A 54 -1.83 -6.78 -16.65
N ALA A 55 -2.90 -7.50 -16.27
CA ALA A 55 -3.67 -8.36 -17.18
C ALA A 55 -4.84 -7.66 -17.89
N ALA A 56 -5.22 -6.45 -17.47
CA ALA A 56 -6.53 -5.86 -17.81
C ALA A 56 -6.60 -5.12 -19.15
N GLY A 57 -5.54 -5.08 -19.94
CA GLY A 57 -5.52 -4.34 -21.20
C GLY A 57 -5.74 -5.23 -22.42
N ASN A 58 -6.53 -4.74 -23.39
CA ASN A 58 -6.77 -5.41 -24.66
C ASN A 58 -6.02 -4.75 -25.84
N ARG A 59 -5.19 -3.74 -25.58
CA ARG A 59 -4.45 -3.00 -26.59
C ARG A 59 -2.99 -2.90 -26.21
N PRO A 60 -2.05 -2.98 -27.16
CA PRO A 60 -0.67 -2.62 -26.87
C PRO A 60 -0.63 -1.14 -26.44
N ASP A 61 -0.07 -0.88 -25.27
CA ASP A 61 0.28 0.48 -24.88
C ASP A 61 1.53 0.88 -25.66
N THR A 62 1.53 2.09 -26.18
CA THR A 62 2.73 2.68 -26.78
C THR A 62 3.64 3.30 -25.70
N GLU A 63 3.13 3.41 -24.49
CA GLU A 63 3.82 3.99 -23.34
C GLU A 63 4.12 2.95 -22.28
N LEU A 64 5.27 3.10 -21.64
CA LEU A 64 5.67 2.27 -20.51
C LEU A 64 4.67 2.42 -19.35
N LYS A 65 4.16 1.31 -18.85
CA LYS A 65 3.36 1.24 -17.63
C LYS A 65 4.21 0.68 -16.49
N ILE A 66 4.53 1.51 -15.52
CA ILE A 66 5.14 1.11 -14.25
C ILE A 66 4.01 0.84 -13.26
N LEU A 67 3.94 -0.38 -12.74
CA LEU A 67 2.92 -0.81 -11.78
C LEU A 67 3.39 -0.57 -10.33
N GLY A 68 2.52 -0.93 -9.39
CA GLY A 68 2.79 -0.83 -7.96
C GLY A 68 2.04 0.34 -7.32
N TRP A 69 1.56 0.09 -6.11
CA TRP A 69 0.87 1.11 -5.31
C TRP A 69 1.53 1.28 -3.95
N ASP A 70 1.73 0.19 -3.23
CA ASP A 70 2.29 0.22 -1.89
C ASP A 70 3.80 0.42 -1.91
N ALA A 71 4.26 1.41 -1.16
CA ALA A 71 5.68 1.66 -0.97
C ALA A 71 5.99 2.21 0.42
N ALA A 72 7.23 1.99 0.82
CA ALA A 72 7.87 2.70 1.93
C ALA A 72 9.29 3.13 1.51
N GLY A 73 9.69 4.34 1.90
CA GLY A 73 10.94 4.90 1.44
C GLY A 73 11.36 6.14 2.22
N ILE A 74 12.32 6.86 1.63
CA ILE A 74 12.90 8.07 2.20
C ILE A 74 12.71 9.22 1.21
N VAL A 75 12.18 10.33 1.67
CA VAL A 75 12.03 11.55 0.88
C VAL A 75 13.41 12.07 0.49
N GLN A 76 13.68 12.24 -0.80
CA GLN A 76 14.92 12.76 -1.35
C GLN A 76 14.81 14.25 -1.70
N ALA A 77 13.64 14.65 -2.21
CA ALA A 77 13.35 16.03 -2.57
C ALA A 77 11.85 16.28 -2.46
N THR A 78 11.47 17.55 -2.41
CA THR A 78 10.08 18.00 -2.34
C THR A 78 9.80 19.03 -3.44
N GLY A 79 8.58 19.04 -3.93
CA GLY A 79 8.10 20.13 -4.76
C GLY A 79 7.96 21.45 -3.98
N PRO A 80 7.87 22.58 -4.66
CA PRO A 80 7.92 23.90 -4.02
C PRO A 80 6.71 24.23 -3.12
N GLU A 81 5.60 23.47 -3.24
CA GLU A 81 4.40 23.68 -2.44
C GLU A 81 4.24 22.59 -1.34
N ALA A 82 5.19 21.67 -1.21
CA ALA A 82 5.13 20.62 -0.19
C ALA A 82 5.50 21.19 1.18
N GLU A 83 4.66 20.93 2.17
CA GLU A 83 4.78 21.48 3.54
C GLU A 83 4.79 20.39 4.62
N LEU A 84 4.29 19.18 4.31
CA LEU A 84 4.07 18.13 5.30
C LEU A 84 5.31 17.30 5.58
N PHE A 85 6.22 17.20 4.62
CA PHE A 85 7.43 16.37 4.69
C PHE A 85 8.64 17.11 4.15
N LYS A 86 9.82 16.66 4.55
CA LYS A 86 11.12 17.18 4.12
C LYS A 86 12.09 16.07 3.71
N PRO A 87 13.16 16.38 2.98
CA PRO A 87 14.23 15.41 2.67
C PRO A 87 14.74 14.73 3.94
N GLY A 88 14.89 13.40 3.89
CA GLY A 88 15.30 12.54 5.00
C GLY A 88 14.13 11.89 5.75
N ASP A 89 12.90 12.37 5.62
CA ASP A 89 11.75 11.78 6.29
C ASP A 89 11.47 10.38 5.75
N LYS A 90 11.15 9.46 6.67
CA LYS A 90 10.77 8.08 6.34
C LYS A 90 9.27 8.02 6.19
N VAL A 91 8.81 7.55 5.05
CA VAL A 91 7.40 7.59 4.65
C VAL A 91 6.90 6.23 4.16
N TYR A 92 5.57 6.05 4.18
CA TYR A 92 4.89 4.92 3.57
C TYR A 92 3.54 5.38 3.02
N TYR A 93 3.07 4.75 1.95
CA TYR A 93 1.85 5.18 1.25
C TYR A 93 1.34 4.13 0.28
N ALA A 94 0.07 4.27 -0.13
CA ALA A 94 -0.45 3.69 -1.35
C ALA A 94 -0.53 4.79 -2.42
N GLY A 95 0.14 4.59 -3.56
CA GLY A 95 0.20 5.55 -4.65
C GLY A 95 -1.12 5.67 -5.41
N SER A 96 -1.14 6.52 -6.42
CA SER A 96 -2.29 6.76 -7.29
C SER A 96 -2.29 5.84 -8.51
N ASN A 97 -3.46 5.39 -8.95
CA ASN A 97 -3.62 4.62 -10.19
C ASN A 97 -3.62 5.49 -11.45
N GLN A 98 -3.48 6.79 -11.31
CA GLN A 98 -3.44 7.76 -12.42
C GLN A 98 -2.01 8.25 -12.73
N ARG A 99 -1.02 7.75 -11.99
CA ARG A 99 0.39 8.12 -12.11
C ARG A 99 1.23 6.84 -12.27
N PRO A 100 2.49 6.94 -12.76
CA PRO A 100 3.42 5.81 -12.73
C PRO A 100 3.51 5.21 -11.33
N GLY A 101 3.61 3.87 -11.26
CA GLY A 101 3.57 3.13 -10.00
C GLY A 101 4.91 3.04 -9.27
N THR A 102 4.88 2.35 -8.13
CA THR A 102 5.99 2.30 -7.16
C THR A 102 7.09 1.29 -7.49
N ASN A 103 6.95 0.49 -8.57
CA ASN A 103 7.98 -0.47 -8.99
C ASN A 103 9.18 0.23 -9.66
N CYS A 104 9.80 1.18 -8.97
CA CYS A 104 10.91 2.00 -9.42
C CYS A 104 11.80 2.44 -8.25
N GLN A 105 13.00 2.94 -8.57
CA GLN A 105 13.93 3.42 -7.54
C GLN A 105 13.50 4.75 -6.92
N LEU A 106 12.96 5.66 -7.74
CA LEU A 106 12.50 6.98 -7.32
C LEU A 106 11.05 7.17 -7.77
N HIS A 107 10.17 7.47 -6.84
CA HIS A 107 8.73 7.58 -7.08
C HIS A 107 8.22 8.98 -6.69
N LEU A 108 7.33 9.55 -7.51
CA LEU A 108 6.63 10.79 -7.17
C LEU A 108 5.28 10.48 -6.55
N VAL A 109 5.02 11.09 -5.42
CA VAL A 109 3.75 10.96 -4.71
C VAL A 109 3.33 12.31 -4.13
N ASP A 110 2.03 12.62 -4.22
CA ASP A 110 1.47 13.81 -3.55
C ASP A 110 1.55 13.62 -2.02
N GLU A 111 2.11 14.60 -1.31
CA GLU A 111 2.32 14.53 0.14
C GLU A 111 1.04 14.28 0.94
N ARG A 112 -0.14 14.66 0.40
CA ARG A 112 -1.43 14.52 1.08
C ARG A 112 -1.92 13.09 1.21
N ILE A 113 -1.36 12.15 0.44
CA ILE A 113 -1.66 10.71 0.52
C ILE A 113 -0.52 9.90 1.14
N VAL A 114 0.41 10.56 1.80
CA VAL A 114 1.60 9.95 2.43
C VAL A 114 1.49 10.01 3.93
N GLY A 115 1.93 8.95 4.62
CA GLY A 115 2.04 8.90 6.07
C GLY A 115 3.50 8.78 6.54
N PRO A 116 3.84 9.26 7.77
CA PRO A 116 5.13 8.99 8.37
C PRO A 116 5.25 7.49 8.68
N LYS A 117 6.36 6.88 8.26
CA LYS A 117 6.61 5.44 8.52
C LYS A 117 6.73 5.19 10.02
N PRO A 118 5.97 4.22 10.59
CA PRO A 118 6.12 3.84 12.00
C PRO A 118 7.58 3.48 12.33
N ALA A 119 8.08 3.99 13.46
CA ALA A 119 9.49 3.85 13.82
C ALA A 119 9.88 2.39 14.10
N ASN A 120 8.95 1.62 14.66
CA ASN A 120 9.13 0.21 15.05
C ASN A 120 8.98 -0.79 13.88
N LEU A 121 8.65 -0.35 12.66
CA LEU A 121 8.55 -1.21 11.50
C LEU A 121 9.75 -1.04 10.57
N SER A 122 10.21 -2.13 9.97
CA SER A 122 11.09 -2.09 8.80
C SER A 122 10.38 -1.44 7.60
N PHE A 123 11.12 -1.09 6.54
CA PHE A 123 10.50 -0.59 5.32
C PHE A 123 9.60 -1.64 4.65
N ALA A 124 9.99 -2.92 4.69
CA ALA A 124 9.20 -4.01 4.12
C ALA A 124 7.86 -4.19 4.87
N GLU A 125 7.89 -4.21 6.20
CA GLU A 125 6.67 -4.30 7.01
C GLU A 125 5.76 -3.07 6.80
N ALA A 126 6.34 -1.87 6.75
CA ALA A 126 5.58 -0.65 6.53
C ALA A 126 4.94 -0.64 5.13
N ALA A 127 5.65 -1.07 4.07
CA ALA A 127 5.12 -1.13 2.72
C ALA A 127 3.94 -2.11 2.58
N ALA A 128 3.83 -3.12 3.43
CA ALA A 128 2.75 -4.11 3.37
C ALA A 128 1.40 -3.60 3.89
N LEU A 129 1.33 -2.39 4.45
CA LEU A 129 0.16 -1.90 5.17
C LEU A 129 -0.77 -0.99 4.37
N PRO A 130 -0.32 -0.02 3.56
CA PRO A 130 -1.15 1.11 3.18
C PRO A 130 -2.42 0.71 2.44
N LEU A 131 -2.33 0.02 1.31
CA LEU A 131 -3.48 -0.31 0.47
C LEU A 131 -4.49 -1.20 1.21
N THR A 132 -4.02 -2.20 1.92
CA THR A 132 -4.89 -3.11 2.68
C THR A 132 -5.56 -2.40 3.84
N THR A 133 -4.87 -1.48 4.50
CA THR A 133 -5.42 -0.68 5.61
C THR A 133 -6.46 0.31 5.10
N LEU A 134 -6.16 1.05 4.02
CA LEU A 134 -7.11 2.00 3.41
C LEU A 134 -8.38 1.28 2.96
N THR A 135 -8.25 0.11 2.32
CA THR A 135 -9.40 -0.69 1.89
C THR A 135 -10.25 -1.14 3.08
N ALA A 136 -9.62 -1.64 4.14
CA ALA A 136 -10.34 -2.08 5.34
C ALA A 136 -10.99 -0.90 6.09
N TRP A 137 -10.31 0.23 6.16
CA TRP A 137 -10.77 1.46 6.80
C TRP A 137 -12.00 2.03 6.08
N GLU A 138 -11.86 2.28 4.78
CA GLU A 138 -12.95 2.82 3.98
C GLU A 138 -14.20 1.92 4.04
N ALA A 139 -14.02 0.60 3.89
CA ALA A 139 -15.13 -0.34 3.97
C ALA A 139 -15.87 -0.25 5.31
N GLN A 140 -15.15 -0.25 6.43
CA GLN A 140 -15.77 -0.33 7.76
C GLN A 140 -16.31 1.02 8.25
N PHE A 141 -15.51 2.07 8.15
CA PHE A 141 -15.84 3.33 8.81
C PHE A 141 -16.58 4.31 7.89
N GLU A 142 -16.30 4.29 6.60
CA GLU A 142 -16.92 5.23 5.66
C GLU A 142 -18.13 4.63 4.96
N ARG A 143 -18.03 3.38 4.46
CA ARG A 143 -19.14 2.75 3.74
C ARG A 143 -20.15 2.08 4.65
N MET A 144 -19.70 1.32 5.65
CA MET A 144 -20.59 0.67 6.62
C MET A 144 -21.00 1.61 7.77
N GLY A 145 -20.33 2.75 7.95
CA GLY A 145 -20.63 3.71 9.01
C GLY A 145 -20.38 3.18 10.43
N ILE A 146 -19.44 2.24 10.59
CA ILE A 146 -19.06 1.73 11.91
C ILE A 146 -18.46 2.88 12.73
N SER A 147 -19.02 3.14 13.90
CA SER A 147 -18.55 4.20 14.77
C SER A 147 -17.23 3.85 15.42
N LYS A 148 -16.26 4.76 15.34
CA LYS A 148 -14.97 4.70 16.05
C LYS A 148 -15.09 5.14 17.52
N SER A 149 -16.16 5.83 17.89
CA SER A 149 -16.43 6.27 19.26
C SER A 149 -17.10 5.21 20.15
N GLY A 150 -17.38 4.01 19.58
CA GLY A 150 -17.96 2.90 20.34
C GLY A 150 -19.48 2.83 20.35
N ALA A 151 -20.20 3.65 19.56
CA ALA A 151 -21.67 3.56 19.46
C ALA A 151 -22.17 2.19 18.98
N HIS A 152 -21.31 1.41 18.32
CA HIS A 152 -21.61 0.05 17.88
C HIS A 152 -20.91 -1.03 18.71
N ALA A 153 -20.34 -0.68 19.87
CA ALA A 153 -19.62 -1.62 20.73
C ALA A 153 -20.45 -2.87 21.04
N GLY A 154 -19.83 -4.05 20.99
CA GLY A 154 -20.47 -5.34 21.23
C GLY A 154 -21.31 -5.89 20.08
N ARG A 155 -21.61 -5.10 19.04
CA ARG A 155 -22.25 -5.62 17.83
C ARG A 155 -21.36 -6.64 17.13
N ARG A 156 -21.96 -7.57 16.40
CA ARG A 156 -21.26 -8.62 15.68
C ARG A 156 -20.95 -8.17 14.26
N LEU A 157 -19.71 -8.44 13.81
CA LEU A 157 -19.26 -8.23 12.43
C LEU A 157 -18.74 -9.55 11.86
N LEU A 158 -19.29 -9.99 10.75
CA LEU A 158 -18.78 -11.13 9.99
C LEU A 158 -17.77 -10.63 8.93
N ILE A 159 -16.58 -11.18 8.94
CA ILE A 159 -15.54 -10.91 7.94
C ILE A 159 -15.22 -12.20 7.21
N LEU A 160 -15.55 -12.26 5.91
CA LEU A 160 -15.18 -13.36 5.04
C LEU A 160 -13.73 -13.20 4.57
N GLY A 161 -12.97 -14.29 4.55
CA GLY A 161 -11.56 -14.24 4.15
C GLY A 161 -10.66 -13.51 5.16
N GLY A 162 -10.94 -13.66 6.44
CA GLY A 162 -10.21 -12.97 7.53
C GLY A 162 -8.71 -13.24 7.60
N ALA A 163 -8.21 -14.25 6.88
CA ALA A 163 -6.77 -14.55 6.79
C ALA A 163 -6.06 -13.83 5.64
N GLY A 164 -6.79 -13.17 4.75
CA GLY A 164 -6.22 -12.35 3.67
C GLY A 164 -5.68 -11.02 4.17
N GLY A 165 -4.92 -10.31 3.32
CA GLY A 165 -4.32 -9.01 3.67
C GLY A 165 -5.32 -7.99 4.21
N VAL A 166 -6.39 -7.72 3.48
CA VAL A 166 -7.46 -6.81 3.92
C VAL A 166 -8.20 -7.37 5.14
N GLY A 167 -8.55 -8.67 5.14
CA GLY A 167 -9.29 -9.31 6.22
C GLY A 167 -8.58 -9.26 7.56
N SER A 168 -7.26 -9.47 7.57
CA SER A 168 -6.44 -9.45 8.80
C SER A 168 -6.41 -8.06 9.44
N ILE A 169 -6.31 -7.01 8.65
CA ILE A 169 -6.36 -5.62 9.12
C ILE A 169 -7.78 -5.25 9.53
N ALA A 170 -8.78 -5.63 8.73
CA ALA A 170 -10.19 -5.38 9.03
C ALA A 170 -10.60 -5.94 10.41
N ILE A 171 -10.13 -7.15 10.77
CA ILE A 171 -10.36 -7.73 12.09
C ILE A 171 -9.81 -6.84 13.20
N GLN A 172 -8.60 -6.33 13.03
CA GLN A 172 -7.94 -5.51 14.04
C GLN A 172 -8.64 -4.15 14.20
N LEU A 173 -8.95 -3.48 13.10
CA LEU A 173 -9.68 -2.21 13.10
C LEU A 173 -11.05 -2.36 13.74
N ALA A 174 -11.82 -3.39 13.37
CA ALA A 174 -13.13 -3.67 13.93
C ALA A 174 -13.07 -3.88 15.46
N LYS A 175 -12.07 -4.63 15.94
CA LYS A 175 -11.90 -4.90 17.37
C LYS A 175 -11.41 -3.68 18.14
N LYS A 176 -10.37 -3.01 17.63
CA LYS A 176 -9.70 -1.94 18.39
C LYS A 176 -10.45 -0.62 18.34
N LEU A 177 -10.91 -0.21 17.17
CA LEU A 177 -11.61 1.07 16.99
C LEU A 177 -13.13 0.90 17.05
N GLY A 178 -13.68 -0.08 16.35
CA GLY A 178 -15.13 -0.34 16.35
C GLY A 178 -15.65 -0.99 17.63
N ARG A 179 -14.77 -1.60 18.44
CA ARG A 179 -15.12 -2.39 19.65
C ARG A 179 -16.14 -3.49 19.37
N LEU A 180 -16.04 -4.11 18.18
CA LEU A 180 -16.99 -5.11 17.72
C LEU A 180 -16.59 -6.53 18.11
N ALA A 181 -17.58 -7.42 18.24
CA ALA A 181 -17.38 -8.86 18.31
C ALA A 181 -17.19 -9.38 16.87
N VAL A 182 -15.97 -9.80 16.51
CA VAL A 182 -15.64 -10.21 15.14
C VAL A 182 -15.72 -11.73 14.99
N ILE A 183 -16.47 -12.17 13.99
CA ILE A 183 -16.51 -13.54 13.48
C ILE A 183 -15.79 -13.50 12.12
N ALA A 184 -14.79 -14.35 11.92
CA ALA A 184 -14.04 -14.35 10.67
C ALA A 184 -13.92 -15.76 10.10
N SER A 185 -14.16 -15.91 8.79
CA SER A 185 -13.89 -17.16 8.08
C SER A 185 -12.45 -17.21 7.57
N ALA A 186 -11.89 -18.43 7.53
CA ALA A 186 -10.62 -18.73 6.89
C ALA A 186 -10.75 -20.07 6.17
N SER A 187 -10.33 -20.11 4.90
CA SER A 187 -10.52 -21.30 4.05
C SER A 187 -9.40 -22.34 4.13
N ARG A 188 -8.25 -21.99 4.74
CA ARG A 188 -7.08 -22.89 4.83
C ARG A 188 -6.69 -23.12 6.28
N PRO A 189 -6.34 -24.38 6.67
CA PRO A 189 -5.85 -24.68 8.02
C PRO A 189 -4.65 -23.83 8.44
N ASP A 190 -3.68 -23.65 7.55
CA ASP A 190 -2.48 -22.84 7.80
C ASP A 190 -2.79 -21.34 8.04
N SER A 191 -3.90 -20.87 7.51
CA SER A 191 -4.39 -19.51 7.74
C SER A 191 -4.88 -19.28 9.18
N ILE A 192 -5.18 -20.34 9.91
CA ILE A 192 -5.60 -20.30 11.32
C ILE A 192 -4.38 -20.16 12.23
N ALA A 193 -3.26 -20.80 11.89
CA ALA A 193 -2.00 -20.74 12.63
C ALA A 193 -1.37 -19.33 12.57
N CYS A 194 -1.52 -18.62 11.48
CA CYS A 194 -1.01 -17.24 11.33
C CYS A 194 -1.62 -16.24 12.35
N ARG A 195 -2.78 -16.57 12.94
CA ARG A 195 -3.44 -15.73 13.97
C ARG A 195 -2.69 -15.71 15.31
N SER A 196 -1.88 -16.74 15.61
CA SER A 196 -1.15 -16.83 16.88
C SER A 196 0.14 -16.02 16.89
N HIS A 197 0.76 -15.81 15.72
CA HIS A 197 2.04 -15.11 15.58
C HIS A 197 1.89 -13.58 15.36
N THR A 198 0.76 -13.13 14.85
CA THR A 198 0.49 -11.68 14.67
C THR A 198 0.14 -10.95 15.96
N ARG A 199 -0.03 -11.66 17.08
CA ARG A 199 -0.35 -11.02 18.37
C ARG A 199 0.79 -10.18 18.93
N SER A 200 2.05 -10.52 18.70
CA SER A 200 3.18 -9.81 19.32
C SER A 200 3.65 -8.59 18.54
N ALA A 201 3.71 -8.66 17.21
CA ALA A 201 4.22 -7.56 16.39
C ALA A 201 3.25 -6.35 16.30
N TRP A 202 1.95 -6.57 16.48
CA TRP A 202 0.93 -5.53 16.34
C TRP A 202 0.45 -4.89 17.65
N SER A 203 0.78 -5.48 18.82
CA SER A 203 0.44 -4.89 20.11
C SER A 203 1.18 -3.57 20.36
N GLU A 204 2.37 -3.42 19.79
CA GLU A 204 3.20 -2.22 19.95
C GLU A 204 2.79 -1.05 19.03
N MET A 205 2.14 -1.35 17.89
CA MET A 205 1.74 -0.34 16.91
C MET A 205 0.60 0.59 17.36
N CYS A 206 -0.15 0.21 18.39
CA CYS A 206 -1.31 0.97 18.89
C CYS A 206 -1.04 1.74 20.18
N SER A 207 0.21 1.92 20.59
CA SER A 207 0.59 2.75 21.73
C SER A 207 0.93 4.21 21.37
N ILE A 208 0.62 4.63 20.15
CA ILE A 208 0.72 6.04 19.77
C ILE A 208 -0.69 6.64 19.89
N SER A 209 -0.96 7.22 21.04
CA SER A 209 -2.03 8.20 21.30
C SER A 209 -1.55 9.59 20.90
#